data_723856cb21845c3f14217aefb8042000
#
_entry.id   723856cb21845c3f14217aefb8042000
#
_cell.length_a   1.000
_cell.length_b   1.000
_cell.length_c   1.000
_cell.angle_alpha   90.00
_cell.angle_beta   90.00
_cell.angle_gamma   90.00
#
_symmetry.space_group_name_H-M   'P 1'
#
loop_
_entity.id
_entity.type
_entity.pdbx_description
1 polymer ?
#
loop_
_entity_poly.entity_id
_entity_poly.type
_entity_poly.pdbx_seq_one_letter_code
_entity_poly.pdbx_strand_id
1 'polypeptide(L)'
;MTAGTGLEPPDGSTAAGALAGRAWLAALPDELAAQRRVMARLADRCETWPLVLSLLVGCSLGRGAADAYSDIDAALGVDAPRGEAGAAIIGTAEAMAAAALPEMGQLVDVLRHRTGPDSQHVRRIFAQFADGTQLDLAVVAEAEIETRRRAGGAPDFVSLYTAPGLPGTRQPDDRPPADGVSTGKPPAAYAVTSEQVREWAFHGWCMLIDADKYLRRGSVWEAHTRLQEARHRIWALWAAAQGAMYPWHGLSQVLDHDPGDLPPGIESTVAGLDAADLRRAARASAGVLAAASEAAARRHPAALPAPMAAYVIRALSREP
;
A
#
# COMPACT_ATOMS: atom_id res chain seq x y z
N MET A 1 -33.70 -51.13 -9.84
CA MET A 1 -32.98 -50.07 -10.60
C MET A 1 -32.63 -48.99 -9.60
N THR A 2 -31.44 -49.07 -9.03
CA THR A 2 -30.93 -48.12 -8.07
C THR A 2 -29.94 -47.19 -8.80
N ALA A 3 -30.32 -45.92 -8.90
CA ALA A 3 -29.43 -44.87 -9.45
C ALA A 3 -28.37 -44.53 -8.41
N GLY A 4 -27.14 -44.86 -8.69
CA GLY A 4 -25.97 -44.42 -7.91
C GLY A 4 -25.66 -42.98 -8.22
N THR A 5 -25.77 -42.12 -7.23
CA THR A 5 -25.22 -40.76 -7.25
C THR A 5 -23.70 -40.85 -7.03
N GLY A 6 -22.96 -40.86 -8.14
CA GLY A 6 -21.51 -40.65 -8.08
C GLY A 6 -21.19 -39.21 -7.68
N LEU A 7 -20.69 -39.02 -6.47
CA LEU A 7 -19.96 -37.83 -6.08
C LEU A 7 -18.62 -37.90 -6.84
N GLU A 8 -18.43 -37.02 -7.81
CA GLU A 8 -17.09 -36.77 -8.35
C GLU A 8 -16.15 -36.29 -7.25
N PRO A 9 -14.89 -36.75 -7.22
CA PRO A 9 -13.92 -36.28 -6.26
C PRO A 9 -13.63 -34.76 -6.50
N PRO A 10 -13.37 -33.99 -5.47
CA PRO A 10 -13.07 -32.55 -5.62
C PRO A 10 -11.89 -32.36 -6.55
N ASP A 11 -12.08 -31.46 -7.51
CA ASP A 11 -11.10 -31.06 -8.50
C ASP A 11 -9.74 -30.73 -7.86
N GLY A 12 -8.65 -31.32 -8.35
CA GLY A 12 -7.31 -31.23 -7.77
C GLY A 12 -6.68 -29.81 -7.74
N SER A 13 -7.40 -28.83 -8.28
CA SER A 13 -7.00 -27.41 -8.36
C SER A 13 -6.84 -26.72 -7.00
N THR A 14 -7.66 -27.09 -6.00
CA THR A 14 -7.69 -26.40 -4.70
C THR A 14 -6.61 -26.87 -3.72
N ALA A 15 -6.27 -28.16 -3.75
CA ALA A 15 -5.14 -28.68 -3.00
C ALA A 15 -3.80 -28.11 -3.50
N ALA A 16 -3.69 -27.83 -4.80
CA ALA A 16 -2.53 -27.22 -5.42
C ALA A 16 -2.31 -25.77 -4.92
N GLY A 17 -3.38 -24.96 -4.77
CA GLY A 17 -3.28 -23.56 -4.30
C GLY A 17 -2.80 -23.45 -2.85
N ALA A 18 -3.34 -24.26 -1.93
CA ALA A 18 -2.91 -24.27 -0.54
C ALA A 18 -1.45 -24.77 -0.39
N LEU A 19 -1.05 -25.78 -1.17
CA LEU A 19 0.33 -26.27 -1.22
C LEU A 19 1.28 -25.22 -1.75
N ALA A 20 0.88 -24.44 -2.75
CA ALA A 20 1.67 -23.36 -3.33
C ALA A 20 1.89 -22.21 -2.33
N GLY A 21 0.87 -21.78 -1.57
CA GLY A 21 1.00 -20.79 -0.50
C GLY A 21 1.94 -21.23 0.62
N ARG A 22 1.84 -22.49 1.04
CA ARG A 22 2.76 -23.07 2.05
C ARG A 22 4.20 -23.16 1.53
N ALA A 23 4.40 -23.52 0.26
CA ALA A 23 5.72 -23.57 -0.37
C ALA A 23 6.33 -22.16 -0.46
N TRP A 24 5.53 -21.16 -0.81
CA TRP A 24 5.96 -19.76 -0.83
C TRP A 24 6.39 -19.28 0.57
N LEU A 25 5.61 -19.58 1.61
CA LEU A 25 5.97 -19.25 3.00
C LEU A 25 7.28 -19.92 3.41
N ALA A 26 7.48 -21.19 3.02
CA ALA A 26 8.71 -21.93 3.34
C ALA A 26 9.94 -21.38 2.61
N ALA A 27 9.75 -20.74 1.45
CA ALA A 27 10.82 -20.15 0.65
C ALA A 27 11.20 -18.72 1.10
N LEU A 28 10.47 -18.11 2.04
CA LEU A 28 10.82 -16.79 2.57
C LEU A 28 12.17 -16.85 3.29
N PRO A 29 13.00 -15.78 3.17
CA PRO A 29 14.27 -15.68 3.89
C PRO A 29 14.13 -15.84 5.40
N ASP A 30 15.18 -16.33 6.06
CA ASP A 30 15.17 -16.56 7.52
C ASP A 30 14.98 -15.26 8.32
N GLU A 31 15.40 -14.13 7.80
CA GLU A 31 15.14 -12.80 8.41
C GLU A 31 13.65 -12.47 8.53
N LEU A 32 12.79 -13.11 7.73
CA LEU A 32 11.32 -12.99 7.77
C LEU A 32 10.66 -14.08 8.63
N ALA A 33 11.41 -14.76 9.51
CA ALA A 33 10.89 -15.87 10.31
C ALA A 33 9.71 -15.48 11.21
N ALA A 34 9.68 -14.23 11.71
CA ALA A 34 8.59 -13.71 12.53
C ALA A 34 7.32 -13.51 11.69
N GLN A 35 7.43 -12.84 10.56
CA GLN A 35 6.33 -12.63 9.61
C GLN A 35 5.82 -13.98 9.08
N ARG A 36 6.71 -14.86 8.67
CA ARG A 36 6.38 -16.22 8.21
C ARG A 36 5.55 -16.99 9.22
N ARG A 37 5.90 -16.92 10.52
CA ARG A 37 5.16 -17.58 11.61
C ARG A 37 3.73 -17.05 11.74
N VAL A 38 3.54 -15.72 11.72
CA VAL A 38 2.23 -15.10 11.81
C VAL A 38 1.37 -15.50 10.61
N MET A 39 1.90 -15.39 9.40
CA MET A 39 1.21 -15.73 8.16
C MET A 39 0.83 -17.22 8.10
N ALA A 40 1.72 -18.11 8.50
CA ALA A 40 1.45 -19.56 8.53
C ALA A 40 0.28 -19.89 9.46
N ARG A 41 0.29 -19.34 10.69
CA ARG A 41 -0.78 -19.56 11.67
C ARG A 41 -2.10 -18.96 11.22
N LEU A 42 -2.07 -17.79 10.57
CA LEU A 42 -3.27 -17.19 10.00
C LEU A 42 -3.83 -18.06 8.87
N ALA A 43 -2.98 -18.58 7.98
CA ALA A 43 -3.39 -19.50 6.92
C ALA A 43 -4.00 -20.79 7.48
N ASP A 44 -3.38 -21.40 8.51
CA ASP A 44 -3.92 -22.58 9.19
C ASP A 44 -5.29 -22.33 9.78
N ARG A 45 -5.54 -21.14 10.34
CA ARG A 45 -6.85 -20.75 10.84
C ARG A 45 -7.89 -20.59 9.73
N CYS A 46 -7.52 -20.03 8.58
CA CYS A 46 -8.43 -19.90 7.45
C CYS A 46 -9.01 -21.24 7.00
N GLU A 47 -8.25 -22.34 7.09
CA GLU A 47 -8.73 -23.69 6.78
C GLU A 47 -9.89 -24.15 7.67
N THR A 48 -10.01 -23.58 8.87
CA THR A 48 -11.04 -23.94 9.86
C THR A 48 -12.22 -22.96 9.91
N TRP A 49 -12.14 -21.84 9.21
CA TRP A 49 -13.14 -20.80 9.24
C TRP A 49 -14.09 -20.88 8.02
N PRO A 50 -15.35 -21.31 8.22
CA PRO A 50 -16.25 -21.59 7.09
C PRO A 50 -16.66 -20.36 6.30
N LEU A 51 -16.51 -19.16 6.89
CA LEU A 51 -16.83 -17.89 6.21
C LEU A 51 -15.67 -17.36 5.36
N VAL A 52 -14.46 -17.91 5.52
CA VAL A 52 -13.26 -17.41 4.85
C VAL A 52 -13.06 -18.16 3.56
N LEU A 53 -12.96 -17.39 2.49
CA LEU A 53 -12.76 -17.91 1.13
C LEU A 53 -11.34 -17.74 0.63
N SER A 54 -10.63 -16.67 1.06
CA SER A 54 -9.25 -16.43 0.66
C SER A 54 -8.44 -15.70 1.73
N LEU A 55 -7.12 -15.90 1.71
CA LEU A 55 -6.13 -15.10 2.42
C LEU A 55 -5.05 -14.68 1.43
N LEU A 56 -4.88 -13.39 1.26
CA LEU A 56 -3.89 -12.79 0.39
C LEU A 56 -2.87 -12.03 1.22
N VAL A 57 -1.62 -12.01 0.80
CA VAL A 57 -0.55 -11.16 1.34
C VAL A 57 0.04 -10.33 0.20
N GLY A 58 0.27 -9.07 0.44
CA GLY A 58 0.70 -8.13 -0.59
C GLY A 58 1.84 -7.21 -0.17
N CYS A 59 1.92 -6.07 -0.81
CA CYS A 59 2.89 -5.01 -0.56
C CYS A 59 4.34 -5.51 -0.62
N SER A 60 5.19 -5.13 0.35
CA SER A 60 6.61 -5.50 0.35
C SER A 60 6.83 -7.01 0.32
N LEU A 61 6.05 -7.78 1.09
CA LEU A 61 6.10 -9.24 1.11
C LEU A 61 5.73 -9.84 -0.25
N GLY A 62 4.62 -9.41 -0.84
CA GLY A 62 4.16 -9.93 -2.13
C GLY A 62 5.10 -9.58 -3.29
N ARG A 63 5.81 -8.45 -3.23
CA ARG A 63 6.84 -8.05 -4.21
C ARG A 63 8.18 -8.76 -4.01
N GLY A 64 8.41 -9.38 -2.85
CA GLY A 64 9.71 -9.94 -2.49
C GLY A 64 10.76 -8.89 -2.09
N ALA A 65 10.30 -7.70 -1.69
CA ALA A 65 11.11 -6.57 -1.22
C ALA A 65 11.05 -6.38 0.31
N ALA A 66 10.47 -7.36 1.03
CA ALA A 66 10.35 -7.31 2.48
C ALA A 66 11.68 -7.62 3.17
N ASP A 67 11.88 -7.01 4.33
CA ASP A 67 12.98 -7.24 5.25
C ASP A 67 12.47 -7.59 6.66
N ALA A 68 13.37 -7.74 7.62
CA ALA A 68 13.05 -8.09 9.01
C ALA A 68 12.14 -7.06 9.72
N TYR A 69 12.03 -5.83 9.20
CA TYR A 69 11.23 -4.74 9.75
C TYR A 69 9.92 -4.52 9.02
N SER A 70 9.69 -5.25 7.93
CA SER A 70 8.48 -5.11 7.13
C SER A 70 7.25 -5.60 7.90
N ASP A 71 6.16 -4.85 7.79
CA ASP A 71 4.82 -5.24 8.22
C ASP A 71 4.23 -6.32 7.30
N ILE A 72 3.14 -6.92 7.76
CA ILE A 72 2.37 -7.89 7.00
C ILE A 72 1.09 -7.22 6.54
N ASP A 73 1.03 -6.83 5.26
CA ASP A 73 -0.20 -6.39 4.62
C ASP A 73 -0.98 -7.60 4.09
N ALA A 74 -2.14 -7.86 4.66
CA ALA A 74 -2.96 -9.01 4.29
C ALA A 74 -4.42 -8.65 4.04
N ALA A 75 -5.09 -9.47 3.23
CA ALA A 75 -6.52 -9.35 2.99
C ALA A 75 -7.19 -10.73 3.19
N LEU A 76 -8.23 -10.74 4.00
CA LEU A 76 -9.10 -11.88 4.26
C LEU A 76 -10.39 -11.71 3.47
N GLY A 77 -10.58 -12.52 2.45
CA GLY A 77 -11.81 -12.57 1.66
C GLY A 77 -12.84 -13.45 2.31
N VAL A 78 -14.05 -12.94 2.49
CA VAL A 78 -15.15 -13.68 3.13
C VAL A 78 -16.36 -13.81 2.22
N ASP A 79 -17.15 -14.89 2.41
CA ASP A 79 -18.41 -15.10 1.71
C ASP A 79 -19.49 -14.17 2.29
N ALA A 80 -19.52 -12.96 1.76
CA ALA A 80 -20.41 -11.93 2.23
C ALA A 80 -21.17 -11.26 1.06
N PRO A 81 -22.50 -11.26 1.08
CA PRO A 81 -23.31 -10.54 0.10
C PRO A 81 -23.15 -9.02 0.27
N ARG A 82 -23.62 -8.25 -0.71
CA ARG A 82 -23.67 -6.79 -0.57
C ARG A 82 -24.75 -6.37 0.44
N GLY A 83 -24.56 -5.22 1.09
CA GLY A 83 -25.51 -4.62 2.01
C GLY A 83 -25.29 -5.00 3.48
N GLU A 84 -26.29 -4.73 4.32
CA GLU A 84 -26.18 -4.88 5.78
C GLU A 84 -25.87 -6.31 6.24
N ALA A 85 -26.46 -7.31 5.58
CA ALA A 85 -26.19 -8.71 5.89
C ALA A 85 -24.71 -9.05 5.66
N GLY A 86 -24.12 -8.58 4.57
CA GLY A 86 -22.70 -8.76 4.30
C GLY A 86 -21.81 -8.02 5.29
N ALA A 87 -22.19 -6.81 5.68
CA ALA A 87 -21.46 -6.04 6.70
C ALA A 87 -21.43 -6.77 8.06
N ALA A 88 -22.52 -7.47 8.41
CA ALA A 88 -22.59 -8.28 9.63
C ALA A 88 -21.66 -9.52 9.54
N ILE A 89 -21.63 -10.20 8.39
CA ILE A 89 -20.73 -11.34 8.15
C ILE A 89 -19.26 -10.91 8.23
N ILE A 90 -18.90 -9.81 7.55
CA ILE A 90 -17.55 -9.24 7.61
C ILE A 90 -17.18 -8.87 9.06
N GLY A 91 -18.12 -8.30 9.84
CA GLY A 91 -17.91 -8.01 11.26
C GLY A 91 -17.69 -9.27 12.10
N THR A 92 -18.37 -10.37 11.78
CA THR A 92 -18.17 -11.67 12.43
C THR A 92 -16.79 -12.24 12.11
N ALA A 93 -16.38 -12.23 10.84
CA ALA A 93 -15.06 -12.70 10.42
C ALA A 93 -13.93 -11.84 11.02
N GLU A 94 -14.11 -10.52 11.10
CA GLU A 94 -13.20 -9.62 11.79
C GLU A 94 -13.05 -9.97 13.27
N ALA A 95 -14.16 -10.23 13.96
CA ALA A 95 -14.13 -10.62 15.38
C ALA A 95 -13.42 -11.96 15.57
N MET A 96 -13.66 -12.94 14.69
CA MET A 96 -12.96 -14.23 14.70
C MET A 96 -11.47 -14.07 14.49
N ALA A 97 -11.06 -13.29 13.49
CA ALA A 97 -9.66 -13.02 13.21
C ALA A 97 -8.98 -12.32 14.39
N ALA A 98 -9.60 -11.29 14.97
CA ALA A 98 -9.08 -10.59 16.13
C ALA A 98 -8.92 -11.49 17.36
N ALA A 99 -9.88 -12.39 17.60
CA ALA A 99 -9.81 -13.35 18.70
C ALA A 99 -8.67 -14.38 18.54
N ALA A 100 -8.27 -14.69 17.33
CA ALA A 100 -7.20 -15.64 17.04
C ALA A 100 -5.79 -15.03 17.11
N LEU A 101 -5.64 -13.68 17.14
CA LEU A 101 -4.32 -13.02 17.14
C LEU A 101 -3.36 -13.49 18.24
N PRO A 102 -3.81 -13.75 19.49
CA PRO A 102 -2.90 -14.26 20.54
C PRO A 102 -2.25 -15.61 20.21
N GLU A 103 -2.85 -16.39 19.33
CA GLU A 103 -2.28 -17.66 18.88
C GLU A 103 -1.16 -17.46 17.82
N MET A 104 -1.12 -16.32 17.16
CA MET A 104 -0.14 -15.99 16.12
C MET A 104 1.20 -15.54 16.72
N GLY A 105 1.16 -14.94 17.92
CA GLY A 105 2.33 -14.46 18.65
C GLY A 105 1.92 -13.81 19.97
N GLN A 106 2.91 -13.33 20.72
CA GLN A 106 2.63 -12.53 21.91
C GLN A 106 2.09 -11.17 21.49
N LEU A 107 0.75 -11.03 21.55
CA LEU A 107 0.06 -9.79 21.18
C LEU A 107 0.36 -8.69 22.20
N VAL A 108 0.78 -7.51 21.73
CA VAL A 108 0.95 -6.30 22.53
C VAL A 108 -0.34 -5.50 22.55
N ASP A 109 -0.90 -5.20 21.37
CA ASP A 109 -2.15 -4.45 21.23
C ASP A 109 -2.79 -4.71 19.87
N VAL A 110 -4.07 -4.36 19.76
CA VAL A 110 -4.87 -4.50 18.55
C VAL A 110 -5.81 -3.30 18.38
N LEU A 111 -5.78 -2.69 17.20
CA LEU A 111 -6.74 -1.70 16.77
C LEU A 111 -7.68 -2.30 15.72
N ARG A 112 -8.98 -2.21 15.95
CA ARG A 112 -10.02 -2.60 14.99
C ARG A 112 -10.74 -1.35 14.53
N HIS A 113 -10.81 -1.10 13.22
CA HIS A 113 -11.52 0.06 12.71
C HIS A 113 -12.15 -0.19 11.34
N ARG A 114 -13.02 0.75 10.94
CA ARG A 114 -13.61 0.80 9.61
C ARG A 114 -12.87 1.83 8.78
N THR A 115 -12.57 1.52 7.54
CA THR A 115 -11.86 2.42 6.64
C THR A 115 -12.87 3.22 5.81
N GLY A 116 -12.90 4.57 5.99
CA GLY A 116 -13.67 5.53 5.17
C GLY A 116 -15.19 5.56 5.40
N PRO A 117 -15.86 6.65 5.03
CA PRO A 117 -17.30 6.84 5.23
C PRO A 117 -18.17 5.91 4.35
N ASP A 118 -17.70 5.53 3.17
CA ASP A 118 -18.42 4.66 2.23
C ASP A 118 -18.04 3.17 2.36
N SER A 119 -17.11 2.82 3.24
CA SER A 119 -16.56 1.47 3.39
C SER A 119 -17.31 0.65 4.46
N GLN A 120 -18.64 0.59 4.38
CA GLN A 120 -19.43 -0.31 5.25
C GLN A 120 -18.98 -1.78 5.14
N HIS A 121 -18.19 -2.10 4.11
CA HIS A 121 -17.81 -3.44 3.73
C HIS A 121 -16.30 -3.74 3.91
N VAL A 122 -15.50 -2.82 4.46
CA VAL A 122 -14.09 -3.05 4.77
C VAL A 122 -13.84 -2.84 6.26
N ARG A 123 -13.35 -3.89 6.93
CA ARG A 123 -12.87 -3.83 8.31
C ARG A 123 -11.35 -4.00 8.29
N ARG A 124 -10.66 -3.31 9.17
CA ARG A 124 -9.20 -3.47 9.32
C ARG A 124 -8.84 -3.79 10.76
N ILE A 125 -7.85 -4.67 10.89
CA ILE A 125 -7.25 -5.07 12.15
C ILE A 125 -5.77 -4.73 12.04
N PHE A 126 -5.30 -3.81 12.87
CA PHE A 126 -3.86 -3.61 13.10
C PHE A 126 -3.46 -4.32 14.37
N ALA A 127 -2.49 -5.21 14.28
CA ALA A 127 -1.96 -5.93 15.43
C ALA A 127 -0.46 -5.72 15.57
N GLN A 128 -0.02 -5.41 16.79
CA GLN A 128 1.39 -5.33 17.15
C GLN A 128 1.76 -6.54 17.99
N PHE A 129 2.81 -7.26 17.59
CA PHE A 129 3.38 -8.36 18.35
C PHE A 129 4.66 -7.94 19.07
N ALA A 130 4.99 -8.62 20.19
CA ALA A 130 6.11 -8.27 21.05
C ALA A 130 7.49 -8.47 20.40
N ASP A 131 7.57 -9.29 19.37
CA ASP A 131 8.79 -9.49 18.57
C ASP A 131 9.03 -8.40 17.49
N GLY A 132 8.18 -7.37 17.48
CA GLY A 132 8.24 -6.25 16.52
C GLY A 132 7.37 -6.45 15.29
N THR A 133 6.85 -7.66 15.02
CA THR A 133 5.98 -7.92 13.86
C THR A 133 4.69 -7.10 13.95
N GLN A 134 4.30 -6.52 12.81
CA GLN A 134 3.04 -5.81 12.64
C GLN A 134 2.18 -6.53 11.60
N LEU A 135 0.87 -6.59 11.84
CA LEU A 135 -0.10 -7.12 10.89
C LEU A 135 -1.17 -6.06 10.60
N ASP A 136 -1.32 -5.70 9.34
CA ASP A 136 -2.45 -4.93 8.81
C ASP A 136 -3.35 -5.88 8.00
N LEU A 137 -4.45 -6.30 8.60
CA LEU A 137 -5.38 -7.26 7.99
C LEU A 137 -6.67 -6.56 7.58
N ALA A 138 -6.90 -6.46 6.28
CA ALA A 138 -8.19 -6.05 5.73
C ALA A 138 -9.14 -7.27 5.67
N VAL A 139 -10.36 -7.14 6.19
CA VAL A 139 -11.43 -8.13 6.07
C VAL A 139 -12.51 -7.58 5.15
N VAL A 140 -12.73 -8.23 4.02
CA VAL A 140 -13.57 -7.75 2.92
C VAL A 140 -14.40 -8.87 2.32
N ALA A 141 -15.47 -8.52 1.58
CA ALA A 141 -16.18 -9.52 0.78
C ALA A 141 -15.28 -10.05 -0.34
N GLU A 142 -15.28 -11.36 -0.58
CA GLU A 142 -14.50 -11.98 -1.65
C GLU A 142 -14.85 -11.38 -3.04
N ALA A 143 -16.11 -11.03 -3.26
CA ALA A 143 -16.55 -10.36 -4.48
C ALA A 143 -15.84 -9.01 -4.73
N GLU A 144 -15.40 -8.32 -3.68
CA GLU A 144 -14.62 -7.08 -3.80
C GLU A 144 -13.18 -7.37 -4.23
N ILE A 145 -12.56 -8.41 -3.65
CA ILE A 145 -11.23 -8.90 -4.07
C ILE A 145 -11.27 -9.29 -5.54
N GLU A 146 -12.28 -10.07 -5.94
CA GLU A 146 -12.44 -10.52 -7.30
C GLU A 146 -12.68 -9.35 -8.29
N THR A 147 -13.46 -8.36 -7.88
CA THR A 147 -13.70 -7.15 -8.69
C THR A 147 -12.39 -6.39 -8.92
N ARG A 148 -11.59 -6.19 -7.88
CA ARG A 148 -10.28 -5.54 -7.98
C ARG A 148 -9.31 -6.34 -8.84
N ARG A 149 -9.31 -7.67 -8.70
CA ARG A 149 -8.48 -8.56 -9.51
C ARG A 149 -8.83 -8.47 -10.99
N ARG A 150 -10.12 -8.49 -11.36
CA ARG A 150 -10.58 -8.33 -12.74
C ARG A 150 -10.29 -6.96 -13.33
N ALA A 151 -10.30 -5.94 -12.51
CA ALA A 151 -9.89 -4.58 -12.89
C ALA A 151 -8.36 -4.43 -13.07
N GLY A 152 -7.61 -5.53 -13.01
CA GLY A 152 -6.15 -5.52 -13.04
C GLY A 152 -5.56 -5.20 -11.67
N GLY A 153 -6.07 -5.86 -10.62
CA GLY A 153 -5.68 -5.66 -9.22
C GLY A 153 -4.18 -5.80 -8.97
N ALA A 154 -3.76 -5.41 -7.78
CA ALA A 154 -2.37 -5.35 -7.39
C ALA A 154 -1.63 -6.66 -7.75
N PRO A 155 -0.64 -6.62 -8.65
CA PRO A 155 0.05 -7.82 -9.13
C PRO A 155 0.97 -8.43 -8.07
N ASP A 156 1.15 -7.73 -6.96
CA ASP A 156 1.99 -8.12 -5.83
C ASP A 156 1.25 -8.91 -4.73
N PHE A 157 -0.03 -9.24 -4.93
CA PHE A 157 -0.73 -10.11 -4.00
C PHE A 157 -0.44 -11.59 -4.28
N VAL A 158 -0.03 -12.31 -3.23
CA VAL A 158 0.18 -13.77 -3.21
C VAL A 158 -0.93 -14.42 -2.40
N SER A 159 -1.53 -15.50 -2.91
CA SER A 159 -2.52 -16.27 -2.18
C SER A 159 -1.85 -17.24 -1.22
N LEU A 160 -2.16 -17.12 0.07
CA LEU A 160 -1.76 -18.10 1.08
C LEU A 160 -2.84 -19.16 1.33
N TYR A 161 -4.10 -18.80 1.14
CA TYR A 161 -5.23 -19.69 1.27
C TYR A 161 -6.30 -19.36 0.24
N THR A 162 -6.91 -20.39 -0.34
CA THR A 162 -8.09 -20.29 -1.19
C THR A 162 -9.00 -21.46 -0.85
N ALA A 163 -10.26 -21.17 -0.53
CA ALA A 163 -11.26 -22.19 -0.24
C ALA A 163 -11.53 -23.10 -1.46
N PRO A 164 -11.87 -24.36 -1.24
CA PRO A 164 -12.24 -25.29 -2.32
C PRO A 164 -13.34 -24.71 -3.21
N GLY A 165 -13.15 -24.79 -4.54
CA GLY A 165 -14.12 -24.34 -5.54
C GLY A 165 -13.98 -22.88 -5.99
N LEU A 166 -13.10 -22.11 -5.38
CA LEU A 166 -12.74 -20.79 -5.91
C LEU A 166 -11.60 -20.89 -6.93
N PRO A 167 -11.64 -20.10 -8.03
CA PRO A 167 -10.51 -20.02 -8.95
C PRO A 167 -9.31 -19.46 -8.18
N GLY A 168 -8.20 -20.15 -8.22
CA GLY A 168 -6.95 -19.75 -7.57
C GLY A 168 -6.51 -18.34 -7.99
N THR A 169 -6.07 -17.55 -7.04
CA THR A 169 -5.34 -16.33 -7.29
C THR A 169 -3.93 -16.67 -7.80
N ARG A 170 -3.16 -15.65 -8.22
CA ARG A 170 -1.79 -15.79 -8.71
C ARG A 170 -1.01 -16.87 -7.96
N GLN A 171 -0.46 -17.82 -8.69
CA GLN A 171 0.40 -18.87 -8.14
C GLN A 171 1.74 -18.24 -7.71
N PRO A 172 2.38 -18.76 -6.64
CA PRO A 172 3.70 -18.30 -6.21
C PRO A 172 4.80 -18.40 -7.28
N ASP A 173 4.63 -19.30 -8.24
CA ASP A 173 5.56 -19.47 -9.38
C ASP A 173 5.49 -18.31 -10.37
N ASP A 174 4.42 -17.49 -10.33
CA ASP A 174 4.31 -16.22 -11.07
C ASP A 174 5.03 -15.05 -10.38
N ARG A 175 5.89 -15.34 -9.40
CA ARG A 175 6.68 -14.34 -8.67
C ARG A 175 7.49 -13.49 -9.65
N PRO A 176 7.48 -12.15 -9.51
CA PRO A 176 8.48 -11.35 -10.19
C PRO A 176 9.88 -11.83 -9.76
N PRO A 177 10.87 -11.83 -10.66
CA PRO A 177 12.23 -12.22 -10.32
C PRO A 177 12.69 -11.48 -9.08
N ALA A 178 13.54 -12.14 -8.27
CA ALA A 178 14.04 -11.64 -6.99
C ALA A 178 14.82 -10.29 -7.07
N ASP A 179 15.02 -9.79 -8.27
CA ASP A 179 15.69 -8.52 -8.59
C ASP A 179 14.82 -7.28 -8.33
N GLY A 180 13.70 -7.41 -7.60
CA GLY A 180 12.95 -6.32 -6.96
C GLY A 180 12.17 -5.40 -7.89
N VAL A 181 12.29 -5.51 -9.19
CA VAL A 181 11.63 -4.60 -10.13
C VAL A 181 10.58 -5.34 -10.95
N SER A 182 9.31 -5.11 -10.63
CA SER A 182 8.24 -5.42 -11.56
C SER A 182 8.37 -4.47 -12.77
N THR A 183 9.01 -4.95 -13.84
CA THR A 183 9.14 -4.21 -15.10
C THR A 183 7.84 -4.20 -15.91
N GLY A 184 6.77 -4.77 -15.39
CA GLY A 184 5.46 -4.79 -16.00
C GLY A 184 4.80 -3.40 -16.00
N LYS A 185 4.14 -3.05 -17.12
CA LYS A 185 3.27 -1.86 -17.16
C LYS A 185 2.20 -2.00 -16.07
N PRO A 186 2.02 -0.99 -15.20
CA PRO A 186 0.99 -1.06 -14.17
C PRO A 186 -0.38 -1.33 -14.81
N PRO A 187 -1.25 -2.13 -14.16
CA PRO A 187 -2.62 -2.31 -14.60
C PRO A 187 -3.30 -0.95 -14.82
N ALA A 188 -4.22 -0.86 -15.78
CA ALA A 188 -4.86 0.41 -16.13
C ALA A 188 -5.49 1.15 -14.94
N ALA A 189 -6.01 0.38 -13.95
CA ALA A 189 -6.57 0.94 -12.71
C ALA A 189 -5.53 1.62 -11.80
N TYR A 190 -4.25 1.35 -12.00
CA TYR A 190 -3.13 1.93 -11.24
C TYR A 190 -2.22 2.81 -12.10
N ALA A 191 -2.59 3.02 -13.37
CA ALA A 191 -1.84 3.90 -14.24
C ALA A 191 -2.01 5.36 -13.79
N VAL A 192 -0.88 6.04 -13.61
CA VAL A 192 -0.89 7.49 -13.33
C VAL A 192 -1.45 8.24 -14.52
N THR A 193 -2.41 9.10 -14.27
CA THR A 193 -2.99 9.98 -15.30
C THR A 193 -2.28 11.32 -15.36
N SER A 194 -2.38 11.99 -16.50
CA SER A 194 -1.88 13.38 -16.67
C SER A 194 -2.54 14.35 -15.68
N GLU A 195 -3.81 14.11 -15.34
CA GLU A 195 -4.54 14.90 -14.36
C GLU A 195 -3.98 14.72 -12.95
N GLN A 196 -3.68 13.50 -12.53
CA GLN A 196 -3.05 13.22 -11.22
C GLN A 196 -1.68 13.88 -11.10
N VAL A 197 -0.84 13.83 -12.15
CA VAL A 197 0.46 14.52 -12.15
C VAL A 197 0.28 16.02 -11.96
N ARG A 198 -0.68 16.63 -12.70
CA ARG A 198 -1.01 18.04 -12.54
C ARG A 198 -1.53 18.37 -11.13
N GLU A 199 -2.41 17.54 -10.60
CA GLU A 199 -2.98 17.70 -9.25
C GLU A 199 -1.89 17.65 -8.17
N TRP A 200 -1.01 16.65 -8.22
CA TRP A 200 0.07 16.51 -7.25
C TRP A 200 1.05 17.68 -7.31
N ALA A 201 1.40 18.11 -8.52
CA ALA A 201 2.23 19.31 -8.70
C ALA A 201 1.55 20.56 -8.13
N PHE A 202 0.26 20.78 -8.44
CA PHE A 202 -0.50 21.93 -7.93
C PHE A 202 -0.57 21.93 -6.40
N HIS A 203 -0.91 20.79 -5.79
CA HIS A 203 -0.94 20.66 -4.33
C HIS A 203 0.44 20.88 -3.69
N GLY A 204 1.52 20.39 -4.30
CA GLY A 204 2.89 20.68 -3.83
C GLY A 204 3.15 22.19 -3.76
N TRP A 205 2.77 22.94 -4.79
CA TRP A 205 2.89 24.40 -4.79
C TRP A 205 1.99 25.08 -3.76
N CYS A 206 0.76 24.57 -3.55
CA CYS A 206 -0.13 25.06 -2.49
C CYS A 206 0.50 24.90 -1.10
N MET A 207 1.11 23.74 -0.84
CA MET A 207 1.77 23.51 0.46
C MET A 207 2.95 24.46 0.69
N LEU A 208 3.72 24.78 -0.35
CA LEU A 208 4.85 25.71 -0.23
C LEU A 208 4.39 27.15 0.03
N ILE A 209 3.33 27.63 -0.61
CA ILE A 209 2.80 28.97 -0.32
C ILE A 209 2.14 29.04 1.05
N ASP A 210 1.53 27.95 1.51
CA ASP A 210 1.01 27.85 2.88
C ASP A 210 2.14 27.83 3.91
N ALA A 211 3.26 27.18 3.64
CA ALA A 211 4.45 27.24 4.50
C ALA A 211 4.95 28.69 4.65
N ASP A 212 5.07 29.47 3.57
CA ASP A 212 5.44 30.88 3.63
C ASP A 212 4.44 31.71 4.45
N LYS A 213 3.14 31.47 4.24
CA LYS A 213 2.07 32.11 5.03
C LYS A 213 2.24 31.86 6.53
N TYR A 214 2.50 30.63 6.94
CA TYR A 214 2.68 30.28 8.35
C TYR A 214 4.00 30.82 8.92
N LEU A 215 5.07 30.85 8.13
CA LEU A 215 6.32 31.50 8.53
C LEU A 215 6.16 32.99 8.78
N ARG A 216 5.35 33.70 7.97
CA ARG A 216 5.00 35.12 8.20
C ARG A 216 4.15 35.35 9.44
N ARG A 217 3.40 34.34 9.88
CA ARG A 217 2.62 34.36 11.13
C ARG A 217 3.42 33.95 12.36
N GLY A 218 4.69 33.52 12.20
CA GLY A 218 5.49 32.97 13.28
C GLY A 218 5.09 31.56 13.71
N SER A 219 4.22 30.89 12.95
CA SER A 219 3.71 29.55 13.23
C SER A 219 4.62 28.46 12.64
N VAL A 220 5.76 28.21 13.30
CA VAL A 220 6.81 27.32 12.75
C VAL A 220 6.36 25.86 12.63
N TRP A 221 5.50 25.39 13.53
CA TRP A 221 5.00 24.01 13.47
C TRP A 221 4.10 23.75 12.24
N GLU A 222 3.18 24.67 11.96
CA GLU A 222 2.33 24.58 10.76
C GLU A 222 3.16 24.73 9.50
N ALA A 223 4.16 25.63 9.48
CA ALA A 223 5.07 25.78 8.36
C ALA A 223 5.86 24.49 8.08
N HIS A 224 6.38 23.86 9.14
CA HIS A 224 7.09 22.58 9.05
C HIS A 224 6.19 21.47 8.50
N THR A 225 4.94 21.38 8.98
CA THR A 225 3.95 20.40 8.48
C THR A 225 3.71 20.59 6.99
N ARG A 226 3.46 21.83 6.53
CA ARG A 226 3.25 22.13 5.10
C ARG A 226 4.46 21.79 4.24
N LEU A 227 5.66 22.01 4.77
CA LEU A 227 6.89 21.63 4.08
C LEU A 227 7.02 20.09 3.92
N GLN A 228 6.64 19.33 4.94
CA GLN A 228 6.57 17.86 4.84
C GLN A 228 5.53 17.39 3.82
N GLU A 229 4.35 18.00 3.78
CA GLU A 229 3.31 17.68 2.80
C GLU A 229 3.76 17.99 1.36
N ALA A 230 4.48 19.11 1.15
CA ALA A 230 5.08 19.42 -0.14
C ALA A 230 6.10 18.35 -0.54
N ARG A 231 6.96 17.90 0.38
CA ARG A 231 7.94 16.83 0.16
C ARG A 231 7.26 15.52 -0.20
N HIS A 232 6.11 15.20 0.44
CA HIS A 232 5.33 14.01 0.07
C HIS A 232 4.89 14.06 -1.40
N ARG A 233 4.50 15.24 -1.92
CA ARG A 233 4.17 15.39 -3.35
C ARG A 233 5.39 15.27 -4.27
N ILE A 234 6.55 15.74 -3.82
CA ILE A 234 7.82 15.54 -4.56
C ILE A 234 8.11 14.03 -4.72
N TRP A 235 7.99 13.26 -3.64
CA TRP A 235 8.19 11.81 -3.68
C TRP A 235 7.21 11.12 -4.62
N ALA A 236 5.92 11.46 -4.57
CA ALA A 236 4.91 10.87 -5.46
C ALA A 236 5.19 11.19 -6.94
N LEU A 237 5.56 12.42 -7.26
CA LEU A 237 5.93 12.84 -8.62
C LEU A 237 7.19 12.13 -9.11
N TRP A 238 8.20 11.99 -8.25
CA TRP A 238 9.43 11.29 -8.61
C TRP A 238 9.19 9.79 -8.84
N ALA A 239 8.42 9.14 -7.96
CA ALA A 239 8.00 7.76 -8.15
C ALA A 239 7.22 7.57 -9.47
N ALA A 240 6.35 8.51 -9.83
CA ALA A 240 5.67 8.51 -11.12
C ALA A 240 6.65 8.65 -12.29
N ALA A 241 7.65 9.52 -12.17
CA ALA A 241 8.69 9.71 -13.19
C ALA A 241 9.51 8.44 -13.42
N GLN A 242 9.84 7.72 -12.36
CA GLN A 242 10.53 6.43 -12.42
C GLN A 242 9.64 5.31 -12.98
N GLY A 243 8.32 5.47 -12.94
CA GLY A 243 7.34 4.46 -13.35
C GLY A 243 7.04 3.44 -12.27
N ALA A 244 7.20 3.83 -11.02
CA ALA A 244 6.80 3.01 -9.88
C ALA A 244 5.31 2.62 -9.99
N MET A 245 4.97 1.44 -9.49
CA MET A 245 3.63 0.88 -9.65
C MET A 245 2.57 1.63 -8.84
N TYR A 246 2.94 2.11 -7.65
CA TYR A 246 2.07 2.83 -6.72
C TYR A 246 2.66 4.19 -6.32
N PRO A 247 2.85 5.12 -7.25
CA PRO A 247 3.62 6.34 -7.00
C PRO A 247 3.02 7.23 -5.90
N TRP A 248 1.72 7.11 -5.60
CA TRP A 248 1.09 7.82 -4.46
C TRP A 248 1.60 7.37 -3.08
N HIS A 249 2.27 6.22 -2.96
CA HIS A 249 3.00 5.83 -1.74
C HIS A 249 4.33 6.59 -1.59
N GLY A 250 4.74 7.36 -2.60
CA GLY A 250 5.83 8.31 -2.53
C GLY A 250 7.18 7.68 -2.19
N LEU A 251 7.75 8.06 -1.06
CA LEU A 251 9.11 7.68 -0.64
C LEU A 251 9.37 6.16 -0.68
N SER A 252 8.47 5.34 -0.13
CA SER A 252 8.65 3.90 -0.12
C SER A 252 8.74 3.32 -1.52
N GLN A 253 7.96 3.83 -2.47
CA GLN A 253 8.04 3.38 -3.86
C GLN A 253 9.32 3.80 -4.58
N VAL A 254 9.87 4.98 -4.25
CA VAL A 254 11.19 5.40 -4.77
C VAL A 254 12.28 4.48 -4.23
N LEU A 255 12.31 4.23 -2.93
CA LEU A 255 13.31 3.39 -2.30
C LEU A 255 13.22 1.91 -2.72
N ASP A 256 11.99 1.39 -2.90
CA ASP A 256 11.77 0.02 -3.37
C ASP A 256 12.18 -0.15 -4.85
N HIS A 257 12.06 0.91 -5.65
CA HIS A 257 12.37 0.87 -7.08
C HIS A 257 13.87 1.02 -7.36
N ASP A 258 14.44 2.10 -6.87
CA ASP A 258 15.89 2.38 -6.94
C ASP A 258 16.30 3.30 -5.79
N PRO A 259 16.85 2.76 -4.68
CA PRO A 259 17.26 3.57 -3.55
C PRO A 259 18.41 4.55 -3.86
N GLY A 260 19.07 4.40 -5.00
CA GLY A 260 20.13 5.29 -5.47
C GLY A 260 19.63 6.48 -6.32
N ASP A 261 18.43 6.38 -6.90
CA ASP A 261 17.84 7.41 -7.76
C ASP A 261 16.84 8.28 -7.00
N LEU A 262 17.34 9.11 -6.10
CA LEU A 262 16.53 10.05 -5.33
C LEU A 262 16.30 11.37 -6.11
N PRO A 263 15.22 12.13 -5.79
CA PRO A 263 15.04 13.46 -6.37
C PRO A 263 16.28 14.33 -6.10
N PRO A 264 16.96 14.86 -7.13
CA PRO A 264 18.16 15.67 -6.91
C PRO A 264 17.92 16.85 -5.97
N GLY A 265 18.72 16.95 -4.89
CA GLY A 265 18.63 18.00 -3.89
C GLY A 265 17.55 17.78 -2.83
N ILE A 266 16.96 16.59 -2.74
CA ILE A 266 15.88 16.28 -1.77
C ILE A 266 16.32 16.52 -0.31
N GLU A 267 17.56 16.25 0.02
CA GLU A 267 18.13 16.47 1.35
C GLU A 267 18.09 17.94 1.78
N SER A 268 18.22 18.87 0.84
CA SER A 268 18.13 20.32 1.12
C SER A 268 16.72 20.80 1.44
N THR A 269 15.69 19.96 1.24
CA THR A 269 14.30 20.22 1.62
C THR A 269 14.04 19.95 3.10
N VAL A 270 14.99 19.33 3.82
CA VAL A 270 14.85 19.02 5.25
C VAL A 270 15.21 20.27 6.07
N ALA A 271 14.43 20.56 7.12
CA ALA A 271 14.64 21.66 8.04
C ALA A 271 14.31 21.26 9.47
N GLY A 272 14.99 21.90 10.44
CA GLY A 272 14.54 21.97 11.82
C GLY A 272 13.41 22.98 12.02
N LEU A 273 13.04 23.24 13.29
CA LEU A 273 11.96 24.18 13.66
C LEU A 273 12.41 25.64 13.73
N ASP A 274 13.56 25.97 13.17
CA ASP A 274 14.01 27.35 13.03
C ASP A 274 13.39 28.02 11.79
N ALA A 275 12.91 29.27 11.94
CA ALA A 275 12.21 29.95 10.86
C ALA A 275 13.09 30.26 9.66
N ALA A 276 14.39 30.54 9.87
CA ALA A 276 15.32 30.80 8.78
C ALA A 276 15.64 29.51 8.02
N ASP A 277 15.82 28.41 8.74
CA ASP A 277 16.06 27.10 8.16
C ASP A 277 14.83 26.58 7.38
N LEU A 278 13.62 26.78 7.93
CA LEU A 278 12.37 26.44 7.22
C LEU A 278 12.20 27.26 5.94
N ARG A 279 12.58 28.55 5.91
CA ARG A 279 12.56 29.37 4.67
C ARG A 279 13.56 28.88 3.65
N ARG A 280 14.77 28.53 4.08
CA ARG A 280 15.79 27.93 3.22
C ARG A 280 15.26 26.65 2.57
N ALA A 281 14.72 25.74 3.37
CA ALA A 281 14.19 24.47 2.91
C ALA A 281 12.96 24.63 2.00
N ALA A 282 12.07 25.60 2.26
CA ALA A 282 10.95 25.88 1.39
C ALA A 282 11.39 26.36 -0.02
N ARG A 283 12.44 27.21 -0.07
CA ARG A 283 13.05 27.64 -1.35
C ARG A 283 13.68 26.47 -2.09
N ALA A 284 14.43 25.62 -1.38
CA ALA A 284 15.01 24.40 -1.98
C ALA A 284 13.91 23.46 -2.50
N SER A 285 12.84 23.25 -1.70
CA SER A 285 11.70 22.41 -2.09
C SER A 285 11.01 22.90 -3.37
N ALA A 286 10.97 24.20 -3.63
CA ALA A 286 10.39 24.75 -4.85
C ALA A 286 11.19 24.28 -6.10
N GLY A 287 12.52 24.27 -6.04
CA GLY A 287 13.37 23.76 -7.11
C GLY A 287 13.19 22.26 -7.32
N VAL A 288 13.21 21.48 -6.24
CA VAL A 288 13.05 20.02 -6.31
C VAL A 288 11.64 19.64 -6.80
N LEU A 289 10.59 20.34 -6.36
CA LEU A 289 9.22 20.13 -6.83
C LEU A 289 9.07 20.42 -8.33
N ALA A 290 9.69 21.49 -8.83
CA ALA A 290 9.69 21.81 -10.26
C ALA A 290 10.34 20.69 -11.07
N ALA A 291 11.54 20.25 -10.67
CA ALA A 291 12.28 19.17 -11.36
C ALA A 291 11.51 17.85 -11.34
N ALA A 292 10.94 17.44 -10.20
CA ALA A 292 10.13 16.24 -10.07
C ALA A 292 8.85 16.31 -10.91
N SER A 293 8.19 17.48 -10.95
CA SER A 293 6.99 17.70 -11.78
C SER A 293 7.30 17.57 -13.26
N GLU A 294 8.40 18.16 -13.72
CA GLU A 294 8.85 18.05 -15.11
C GLU A 294 9.24 16.61 -15.48
N ALA A 295 9.92 15.90 -14.60
CA ALA A 295 10.26 14.50 -14.80
C ALA A 295 9.01 13.62 -14.93
N ALA A 296 8.02 13.80 -14.05
CA ALA A 296 6.74 13.11 -14.11
C ALA A 296 5.96 13.46 -15.40
N ALA A 297 5.94 14.74 -15.80
CA ALA A 297 5.24 15.20 -17.00
C ALA A 297 5.87 14.69 -18.30
N ARG A 298 7.16 14.39 -18.33
CA ARG A 298 7.81 13.73 -19.48
C ARG A 298 7.30 12.30 -19.69
N ARG A 299 7.02 11.60 -18.61
CA ARG A 299 6.52 10.21 -18.67
C ARG A 299 5.00 10.15 -18.85
N HIS A 300 4.28 11.05 -18.19
CA HIS A 300 2.83 11.18 -18.18
C HIS A 300 2.46 12.58 -18.68
N PRO A 301 2.36 12.80 -19.99
CA PRO A 301 2.21 14.14 -20.57
C PRO A 301 1.11 14.96 -19.88
N ALA A 302 1.50 15.92 -19.05
CA ALA A 302 0.62 16.73 -18.21
C ALA A 302 0.90 18.22 -18.41
N ALA A 303 -0.17 19.02 -18.43
CA ALA A 303 -0.08 20.49 -18.41
C ALA A 303 0.23 20.94 -16.97
N LEU A 304 1.50 21.20 -16.67
CA LEU A 304 1.93 21.62 -15.34
C LEU A 304 1.36 22.99 -14.97
N PRO A 305 1.13 23.27 -13.65
CA PRO A 305 0.54 24.51 -13.15
C PRO A 305 1.57 25.66 -13.14
N ALA A 306 2.12 26.03 -14.30
CA ALA A 306 3.18 27.02 -14.42
C ALA A 306 2.84 28.41 -13.80
N PRO A 307 1.61 28.95 -13.89
CA PRO A 307 1.29 30.20 -13.21
C PRO A 307 1.39 30.10 -11.69
N MET A 308 0.97 28.98 -11.10
CA MET A 308 1.07 28.71 -9.66
C MET A 308 2.53 28.57 -9.22
N ALA A 309 3.33 27.82 -9.98
CA ALA A 309 4.77 27.69 -9.74
C ALA A 309 5.46 29.06 -9.72
N ALA A 310 5.24 29.88 -10.75
CA ALA A 310 5.82 31.21 -10.84
C ALA A 310 5.38 32.14 -9.70
N TYR A 311 4.11 32.04 -9.28
CA TYR A 311 3.60 32.78 -8.13
C TYR A 311 4.33 32.41 -6.84
N VAL A 312 4.43 31.11 -6.53
CA VAL A 312 5.04 30.61 -5.29
C VAL A 312 6.53 30.92 -5.25
N ILE A 313 7.26 30.71 -6.34
CA ILE A 313 8.71 31.02 -6.42
C ILE A 313 8.93 32.49 -6.13
N ARG A 314 8.14 33.41 -6.70
CA ARG A 314 8.26 34.83 -6.40
C ARG A 314 7.92 35.16 -4.94
N ALA A 315 6.93 34.49 -4.35
CA ALA A 315 6.57 34.70 -2.95
C ALA A 315 7.70 34.27 -2.00
N LEU A 316 8.27 33.08 -2.21
CA LEU A 316 9.38 32.55 -1.42
C LEU A 316 10.70 33.32 -1.59
N SER A 317 10.87 34.08 -2.68
CA SER A 317 12.06 34.92 -2.93
C SER A 317 12.00 36.27 -2.22
N ARG A 318 10.85 36.68 -1.69
CA ARG A 318 10.76 37.93 -0.93
C ARG A 318 11.43 37.80 0.43
N GLU A 319 12.14 38.83 0.82
CA GLU A 319 12.61 38.94 2.20
C GLU A 319 11.42 39.19 3.15
N PRO A 320 11.51 38.71 4.40
CA PRO A 320 10.43 38.85 5.39
C PRO A 320 10.07 40.30 5.71
#